data_d259ba7e2ef8d3e15a1506a2fe6eaf0e
#
_entry.id   d259ba7e2ef8d3e15a1506a2fe6eaf0e
#
_cell.length_a   1.000
_cell.length_b   1.000
_cell.length_c   1.000
_cell.angle_alpha   90.00
_cell.angle_beta   90.00
_cell.angle_gamma   90.00
#
_symmetry.space_group_name_H-M   'P 1'
#
loop_
_entity.id
_entity.type
_entity.pdbx_description
1 polymer ?
#
loop_
_entity_poly.entity_id
_entity_poly.type
_entity_poly.pdbx_seq_one_letter_code
_entity_poly.pdbx_strand_id
1 'polypeptide(L)'
;NIYTYQNFDSIKDNPEVDVVYIVLPVGLHAEYTIRAARAGKHVLCEKPMANTPEDCQKMIEACQKAGKKLMIAYRAQYEPFNLDAIQRIRKGELGRVRQI
;
A
#
# COMPACT_ATOMS: atom_id res chain seq x y z
N ASN A 1 18.43 4.44 13.26
CA ASN A 1 17.41 4.69 14.27
C ASN A 1 16.50 3.49 14.41
N ILE A 2 16.10 3.14 15.62
CA ILE A 2 15.13 2.06 15.91
C ILE A 2 13.91 2.72 16.58
N TYR A 3 12.73 2.39 16.07
CA TYR A 3 11.44 2.81 16.64
C TYR A 3 10.72 1.60 17.21
N THR A 4 9.98 1.80 18.28
CA THR A 4 9.09 0.82 18.89
C THR A 4 7.64 1.18 18.59
N TYR A 5 6.71 0.29 18.91
CA TYR A 5 5.27 0.60 18.78
C TYR A 5 4.85 1.82 19.62
N GLN A 6 5.50 2.03 20.78
CA GLN A 6 5.20 3.13 21.69
C GLN A 6 5.66 4.49 21.14
N ASN A 7 6.78 4.54 20.42
CA ASN A 7 7.34 5.78 19.89
C ASN A 7 7.26 5.88 18.36
N PHE A 8 6.45 5.05 17.70
CA PHE A 8 6.32 5.04 16.24
C PHE A 8 6.05 6.43 15.66
N ASP A 9 5.18 7.20 16.30
CA ASP A 9 4.77 8.52 15.78
C ASP A 9 5.91 9.56 15.77
N SER A 10 7.02 9.28 16.47
CA SER A 10 8.21 10.15 16.42
C SER A 10 8.96 10.10 15.08
N ILE A 11 8.58 9.18 14.16
CA ILE A 11 9.09 9.18 12.79
C ILE A 11 8.79 10.49 12.04
N LYS A 12 7.78 11.26 12.48
CA LYS A 12 7.46 12.58 11.92
C LYS A 12 8.67 13.53 11.97
N ASP A 13 9.47 13.40 13.00
CA ASP A 13 10.62 14.28 13.26
C ASP A 13 11.91 13.78 12.57
N ASN A 14 11.83 12.63 11.86
CA ASN A 14 12.97 12.07 11.13
C ASN A 14 12.90 12.42 9.64
N PRO A 15 13.73 13.35 9.14
CA PRO A 15 13.74 13.74 7.72
C PRO A 15 14.33 12.66 6.80
N GLU A 16 15.03 11.67 7.33
CA GLU A 16 15.63 10.59 6.54
C GLU A 16 14.61 9.50 6.16
N VAL A 17 13.41 9.52 6.76
CA VAL A 17 12.35 8.56 6.46
C VAL A 17 11.34 9.19 5.51
N ASP A 18 11.28 8.73 4.27
CA ASP A 18 10.30 9.15 3.27
C ASP A 18 9.09 8.22 3.20
N VAL A 19 9.32 6.92 3.38
CA VAL A 19 8.33 5.84 3.19
C VAL A 19 8.36 4.90 4.39
N VAL A 20 7.18 4.48 4.82
CA VAL A 20 7.01 3.40 5.80
C VAL A 20 6.49 2.17 5.07
N TYR A 21 7.20 1.04 5.18
CA TYR A 21 6.74 -0.25 4.71
C TYR A 21 6.10 -1.04 5.86
N ILE A 22 4.80 -1.29 5.75
CA ILE A 22 4.01 -1.97 6.77
C ILE A 22 3.95 -3.46 6.46
N VAL A 23 4.57 -4.26 7.33
CA VAL A 23 4.65 -5.73 7.25
C VAL A 23 4.17 -6.30 8.60
N LEU A 24 2.97 -5.92 8.99
CA LEU A 24 2.33 -6.28 10.26
C LEU A 24 1.21 -7.29 10.02
N PRO A 25 0.66 -7.91 11.06
CA PRO A 25 -0.63 -8.59 10.96
C PRO A 25 -1.72 -7.66 10.41
N VAL A 26 -2.58 -8.18 9.55
CA VAL A 26 -3.56 -7.38 8.77
C VAL A 26 -4.44 -6.49 9.66
N GLY A 27 -4.76 -6.92 10.87
CA GLY A 27 -5.53 -6.11 11.83
C GLY A 27 -4.86 -4.80 12.26
N LEU A 28 -3.55 -4.65 12.02
CA LEU A 28 -2.79 -3.45 12.34
C LEU A 28 -2.51 -2.56 11.11
N HIS A 29 -2.84 -3.03 9.90
CA HIS A 29 -2.53 -2.30 8.67
C HIS A 29 -3.17 -0.91 8.64
N ALA A 30 -4.46 -0.81 8.98
CA ALA A 30 -5.17 0.46 8.95
C ALA A 30 -4.60 1.45 9.97
N GLU A 31 -4.41 1.01 11.22
CA GLU A 31 -3.86 1.85 12.27
C GLU A 31 -2.51 2.46 11.87
N TYR A 32 -1.55 1.59 11.48
CA TYR A 32 -0.19 2.04 11.19
C TYR A 32 -0.08 2.80 9.88
N THR A 33 -0.93 2.53 8.89
CA THR A 33 -1.04 3.36 7.68
C THR A 33 -1.49 4.78 8.03
N ILE A 34 -2.53 4.91 8.84
CA ILE A 34 -3.06 6.22 9.26
C ILE A 34 -2.02 6.98 10.08
N ARG A 35 -1.33 6.31 11.00
CA ARG A 35 -0.26 6.93 11.82
C ARG A 35 0.91 7.38 10.94
N ALA A 36 1.38 6.55 10.00
CA ALA A 36 2.45 6.92 9.07
C ALA A 36 2.07 8.11 8.18
N ALA A 37 0.84 8.12 7.65
CA ALA A 37 0.34 9.23 6.86
C ALA A 37 0.29 10.53 7.66
N ARG A 38 -0.22 10.48 8.91
CA ARG A 38 -0.23 11.63 9.85
C ARG A 38 1.17 12.11 10.21
N ALA A 39 2.14 11.20 10.26
CA ALA A 39 3.55 11.54 10.43
C ALA A 39 4.21 12.12 9.17
N GLY A 40 3.44 12.34 8.11
CA GLY A 40 3.92 12.93 6.85
C GLY A 40 4.75 11.97 5.99
N LYS A 41 4.58 10.67 6.14
CA LYS A 41 5.32 9.65 5.37
C LYS A 41 4.44 9.00 4.31
N HIS A 42 5.05 8.62 3.18
CA HIS A 42 4.41 7.73 2.22
C HIS A 42 4.27 6.33 2.81
N VAL A 43 3.33 5.54 2.30
CA VAL A 43 3.06 4.21 2.83
C VAL A 43 3.07 3.16 1.73
N LEU A 44 3.86 2.11 1.95
CA LEU A 44 3.74 0.83 1.28
C LEU A 44 3.20 -0.17 2.31
N CYS A 45 2.03 -0.76 2.06
CA CYS A 45 1.40 -1.68 2.98
C CYS A 45 1.29 -3.07 2.35
N GLU A 46 1.60 -4.12 3.12
CA GLU A 46 1.39 -5.51 2.66
C GLU A 46 -0.07 -5.81 2.40
N LYS A 47 -0.26 -6.81 1.54
CA LYS A 47 -1.59 -7.37 1.25
C LYS A 47 -2.03 -8.32 2.39
N PRO A 48 -3.33 -8.50 2.61
CA PRO A 48 -4.43 -7.69 2.07
C PRO A 48 -4.44 -6.29 2.69
N MET A 49 -5.08 -5.32 2.03
CA MET A 49 -5.03 -3.91 2.46
C MET A 49 -5.49 -3.72 3.91
N ALA A 50 -6.66 -4.25 4.27
CA ALA A 50 -7.21 -4.26 5.62
C ALA A 50 -8.23 -5.39 5.77
N ASN A 51 -8.81 -5.52 6.98
CA ASN A 51 -9.83 -6.52 7.28
C ASN A 51 -11.22 -6.16 6.73
N THR A 52 -11.52 -4.87 6.59
CA THR A 52 -12.83 -4.37 6.17
C THR A 52 -12.71 -3.28 5.08
N PRO A 53 -13.72 -3.12 4.22
CA PRO A 53 -13.77 -2.01 3.26
C PRO A 53 -13.70 -0.65 3.93
N GLU A 54 -14.32 -0.50 5.10
CA GLU A 54 -14.36 0.73 5.88
C GLU A 54 -12.94 1.13 6.34
N ASP A 55 -12.13 0.18 6.75
CA ASP A 55 -10.74 0.41 7.13
C ASP A 55 -9.87 0.75 5.91
N CYS A 56 -10.11 0.09 4.78
CA CYS A 56 -9.48 0.47 3.51
C CYS A 56 -9.78 1.94 3.16
N GLN A 57 -11.02 2.36 3.28
CA GLN A 57 -11.43 3.73 3.00
C GLN A 57 -10.74 4.74 3.93
N LYS A 58 -10.67 4.45 5.25
CA LYS A 58 -9.94 5.29 6.21
C LYS A 58 -8.46 5.44 5.87
N MET A 59 -7.81 4.36 5.42
CA MET A 59 -6.40 4.40 4.99
C MET A 59 -6.23 5.35 3.79
N ILE A 60 -7.09 5.23 2.79
CA ILE A 60 -7.07 6.07 1.58
C ILE A 60 -7.25 7.54 1.97
N GLU A 61 -8.29 7.85 2.75
CA GLU A 61 -8.61 9.21 3.19
C GLU A 61 -7.48 9.84 4.02
N ALA A 62 -6.86 9.07 4.92
CA ALA A 62 -5.75 9.57 5.72
C ALA A 62 -4.54 9.94 4.85
N CYS A 63 -4.20 9.11 3.88
CA CYS A 63 -3.09 9.37 2.96
C CYS A 63 -3.40 10.56 2.05
N GLN A 64 -4.63 10.65 1.50
CA GLN A 64 -5.07 11.78 0.68
C GLN A 64 -5.02 13.10 1.46
N LYS A 65 -5.58 13.12 2.68
CA LYS A 65 -5.58 14.29 3.56
C LYS A 65 -4.16 14.76 3.91
N ALA A 66 -3.23 13.82 4.06
CA ALA A 66 -1.83 14.13 4.32
C ALA A 66 -1.01 14.49 3.06
N GLY A 67 -1.59 14.38 1.86
CA GLY A 67 -0.88 14.55 0.60
C GLY A 67 0.19 13.48 0.37
N LYS A 68 -0.02 12.26 0.92
CA LYS A 68 0.93 11.15 0.83
C LYS A 68 0.39 10.02 -0.03
N LYS A 69 1.29 9.28 -0.65
CA LYS A 69 0.96 8.12 -1.49
C LYS A 69 0.76 6.89 -0.61
N LEU A 70 -0.26 6.11 -0.95
CA LEU A 70 -0.50 4.77 -0.42
C LEU A 70 -0.39 3.77 -1.56
N MET A 71 0.43 2.75 -1.36
CA MET A 71 0.53 1.61 -2.27
C MET A 71 0.31 0.33 -1.48
N ILE A 72 -0.49 -0.57 -2.03
CA ILE A 72 -0.64 -1.93 -1.50
C ILE A 72 0.24 -2.87 -2.30
N ALA A 73 0.98 -3.74 -1.62
CA ALA A 73 2.00 -4.60 -2.20
C ALA A 73 1.41 -5.79 -2.99
N TYR A 74 0.51 -5.52 -3.94
CA TYR A 74 0.07 -6.51 -4.94
C TYR A 74 1.13 -6.66 -6.02
N ARG A 75 2.22 -7.33 -5.69
CA ARG A 75 3.44 -7.43 -6.51
C ARG A 75 3.22 -8.09 -7.86
N ALA A 76 2.27 -9.01 -7.96
CA ALA A 76 1.99 -9.76 -9.19
C ALA A 76 1.66 -8.86 -10.39
N GLN A 77 1.10 -7.66 -10.15
CA GLN A 77 0.83 -6.70 -11.22
C GLN A 77 2.08 -6.15 -11.93
N TYR A 78 3.25 -6.29 -11.33
CA TYR A 78 4.54 -5.84 -11.89
C TYR A 78 5.41 -7.01 -12.37
N GLU A 79 4.93 -8.23 -12.23
CA GLU A 79 5.66 -9.42 -12.61
C GLU A 79 5.71 -9.52 -14.15
N PRO A 80 6.89 -9.76 -14.76
CA PRO A 80 7.07 -9.69 -16.22
C PRO A 80 6.14 -10.59 -17.03
N PHE A 81 5.86 -11.80 -16.55
CA PHE A 81 4.95 -12.72 -17.26
C PHE A 81 3.49 -12.24 -17.22
N ASN A 82 3.05 -11.66 -16.11
CA ASN A 82 1.72 -11.05 -16.00
C ASN A 82 1.59 -9.83 -16.92
N LEU A 83 2.64 -9.02 -16.99
CA LEU A 83 2.67 -7.87 -17.90
C LEU A 83 2.65 -8.29 -19.36
N ASP A 84 3.39 -9.35 -19.75
CA ASP A 84 3.34 -9.92 -21.11
C ASP A 84 1.95 -10.44 -21.43
N ALA A 85 1.33 -11.21 -20.53
CA ALA A 85 -0.03 -11.71 -20.70
C ALA A 85 -1.04 -10.57 -20.93
N ILE A 86 -0.97 -9.50 -20.12
CA ILE A 86 -1.82 -8.32 -20.28
C ILE A 86 -1.60 -7.66 -21.65
N GLN A 87 -0.34 -7.55 -22.10
CA GLN A 87 -0.04 -6.96 -23.41
C GLN A 87 -0.61 -7.80 -24.55
N ARG A 88 -0.50 -9.12 -24.51
CA ARG A 88 -1.07 -10.05 -25.52
C ARG A 88 -2.59 -9.93 -25.57
N ILE A 89 -3.24 -9.86 -24.40
CA ILE A 89 -4.69 -9.63 -24.32
C ILE A 89 -5.06 -8.31 -25.00
N ARG A 90 -4.36 -7.22 -24.69
CA ARG A 90 -4.61 -5.89 -25.26
C ARG A 90 -4.39 -5.82 -26.77
N LYS A 91 -3.44 -6.60 -27.28
CA LYS A 91 -3.18 -6.74 -28.73
C LYS A 91 -4.20 -7.64 -29.44
N GLY A 92 -5.08 -8.31 -28.72
CA GLY A 92 -6.06 -9.24 -29.27
C GLY A 92 -5.49 -10.60 -29.67
N GLU A 93 -4.23 -10.90 -29.31
CA GLU A 93 -3.57 -12.18 -29.68
C GLU A 93 -4.32 -13.40 -29.12
N LEU A 94 -5.03 -13.26 -28.01
CA LEU A 94 -5.81 -14.32 -27.37
C LEU A 94 -7.30 -14.27 -27.74
N GLY A 95 -7.68 -13.40 -28.68
CA GLY A 95 -9.08 -13.18 -29.02
C GLY A 95 -9.88 -12.56 -27.87
N ARG A 96 -11.19 -12.78 -27.86
CA ARG A 96 -12.05 -12.25 -26.79
C ARG A 96 -11.94 -13.07 -25.52
N VAL A 97 -11.27 -12.53 -24.50
CA VAL A 97 -11.23 -13.14 -23.16
C VAL A 97 -12.62 -13.10 -22.54
N ARG A 98 -13.14 -14.27 -22.12
CA ARG A 98 -14.47 -14.40 -21.53
C ARG A 98 -14.43 -14.71 -20.04
N GLN A 99 -13.35 -15.33 -19.58
CA GLN A 99 -13.16 -15.72 -18.18
C GLN A 99 -11.66 -15.83 -17.86
N ILE A 100 -11.28 -15.45 -16.67
CA ILE A 100 -9.93 -15.60 -16.12
C ILE A 100 -10.03 -16.38 -14.82
#